data_79ae9e2c1e4642fa648bd814f34c9892
#
_entry.id   79ae9e2c1e4642fa648bd814f34c9892
#
_cell.length_a   1.000
_cell.length_b   1.000
_cell.length_c   1.000
_cell.angle_alpha   90.00
_cell.angle_beta   90.00
_cell.angle_gamma   90.00
#
_symmetry.space_group_name_H-M   'P 1'
#
loop_
_entity.id
_entity.type
_entity.pdbx_description
1 polymer ?
#
loop_
_entity_poly.entity_id
_entity_poly.type
_entity_poly.pdbx_seq_one_letter_code
_entity_poly.pdbx_strand_id
1 'polypeptide(L)'
;MQQNGTRDPSSHGDRTFPVAGARPPEEKRALPLQVQVPELAMEPGAAVPLSAKEDPDTRGDATADRRQEFPEVISLNVGGTHFTTCLSTLRRFEDTMLAAMFSGRHYLPLDAEGRFFIDRDGTYFGDILNFLRSGELPQRDRVLAVYREAQYYAIGPLLDSLEETQPLTGEKVRQAFLGLLPYYKENLKRIMEIAKLRAMHRKARFAKLKICVYKEDAPVTPYERPLFGTLHLDRSEGEAKLFKHQCEVDVSFGPWEGVADVYDLLHCIVSDLAERGVAAEQQCIGVCDKHLISHYYCKRPIYEFKITWW
;
A
#
# COMPACT_ATOMS: atom_id res chain seq x y z
N MET A 1 -44.64 42.81 43.33
CA MET A 1 -44.07 42.78 44.66
C MET A 1 -42.91 41.89 44.64
N GLN A 2 -41.72 42.50 44.53
CA GLN A 2 -40.63 42.53 45.53
C GLN A 2 -40.03 41.15 45.76
N GLN A 3 -38.70 40.92 45.79
CA GLN A 3 -37.46 41.69 45.69
C GLN A 3 -36.29 40.68 45.66
N ASN A 4 -35.31 40.95 44.88
CA ASN A 4 -33.88 41.02 45.15
C ASN A 4 -33.21 40.04 46.13
N GLY A 5 -32.07 39.55 45.69
CA GLY A 5 -31.01 38.99 46.54
C GLY A 5 -29.78 38.55 45.78
N THR A 6 -29.02 39.53 45.30
CA THR A 6 -27.58 39.41 44.89
C THR A 6 -26.70 39.01 46.06
N ARG A 7 -25.67 38.15 45.81
CA ARG A 7 -24.34 38.21 46.45
C ARG A 7 -23.33 37.31 45.73
N ASP A 8 -22.42 37.93 45.07
CA ASP A 8 -21.02 37.51 44.92
C ASP A 8 -20.22 38.13 46.08
N PRO A 9 -19.08 37.65 46.57
CA PRO A 9 -17.83 37.61 45.83
C PRO A 9 -16.77 36.56 46.26
N SER A 10 -15.90 36.28 45.28
CA SER A 10 -14.45 36.09 45.37
C SER A 10 -13.80 35.34 46.55
N SER A 11 -13.00 34.30 46.20
CA SER A 11 -11.63 34.21 46.71
C SER A 11 -10.74 33.37 45.81
N HIS A 12 -9.64 33.96 45.47
CA HIS A 12 -8.43 33.45 44.78
C HIS A 12 -7.85 32.19 45.45
N GLY A 13 -7.42 31.26 44.63
CA GLY A 13 -6.57 30.14 45.03
C GLY A 13 -5.65 29.77 43.87
N ASP A 14 -4.59 30.57 43.77
CA ASP A 14 -3.43 30.35 42.88
C ASP A 14 -2.70 29.09 43.33
N ARG A 15 -2.63 28.06 42.48
CA ARG A 15 -1.74 26.88 42.60
C ARG A 15 -0.98 26.69 41.32
N THR A 16 0.17 27.31 41.24
CA THR A 16 1.25 27.05 40.32
C THR A 16 1.73 25.61 40.49
N PHE A 17 1.66 24.82 39.42
CA PHE A 17 2.35 23.54 39.30
C PHE A 17 3.67 23.72 38.54
N PRO A 18 4.75 23.09 39.00
CA PRO A 18 6.03 23.22 38.34
C PRO A 18 6.06 22.42 37.03
N VAL A 19 6.54 23.11 35.98
CA VAL A 19 6.88 22.50 34.70
C VAL A 19 8.18 21.72 34.85
N ALA A 20 8.07 20.39 34.89
CA ALA A 20 9.23 19.52 34.73
C ALA A 20 9.38 19.22 33.22
N GLY A 21 10.44 19.79 32.64
CA GLY A 21 10.83 19.50 31.27
C GLY A 21 11.31 18.05 31.10
N ALA A 22 10.51 17.21 30.44
CA ALA A 22 10.97 15.97 29.89
C ALA A 22 11.21 16.16 28.40
N ARG A 23 12.45 15.93 27.95
CA ARG A 23 12.77 15.84 26.52
C ARG A 23 12.03 14.65 25.93
N PRO A 24 11.43 14.79 24.74
CA PRO A 24 10.87 13.61 24.05
C PRO A 24 12.02 12.66 23.66
N PRO A 25 11.78 11.34 23.68
CA PRO A 25 12.77 10.36 23.23
C PRO A 25 13.03 10.52 21.73
N GLU A 26 14.29 10.36 21.34
CA GLU A 26 14.75 10.39 19.96
C GLU A 26 13.95 9.38 19.11
N GLU A 27 13.25 9.92 18.16
CA GLU A 27 12.53 9.19 17.13
C GLU A 27 13.55 8.43 16.29
N LYS A 28 13.60 7.11 16.48
CA LYS A 28 14.40 6.23 15.63
C LYS A 28 13.82 6.35 14.21
N ARG A 29 14.59 6.99 13.33
CA ARG A 29 14.33 7.03 11.90
C ARG A 29 14.04 5.61 11.41
N ALA A 30 12.81 5.38 11.01
CA ALA A 30 12.42 4.16 10.31
C ALA A 30 13.20 4.10 9.00
N LEU A 31 13.91 3.01 8.80
CA LEU A 31 14.56 2.68 7.53
C LEU A 31 13.48 2.57 6.45
N PRO A 32 13.74 3.04 5.21
CA PRO A 32 12.78 2.91 4.13
C PRO A 32 12.50 1.43 3.86
N LEU A 33 11.21 1.09 3.77
CA LEU A 33 10.73 -0.23 3.35
C LEU A 33 11.32 -0.54 1.97
N GLN A 34 12.31 -1.42 1.93
CA GLN A 34 12.76 -2.05 0.70
C GLN A 34 11.63 -2.96 0.20
N VAL A 35 10.93 -2.50 -0.83
CA VAL A 35 10.06 -3.36 -1.64
C VAL A 35 10.99 -4.34 -2.36
N GLN A 36 10.98 -5.59 -1.94
CA GLN A 36 11.67 -6.66 -2.66
C GLN A 36 11.03 -6.81 -4.04
N VAL A 37 11.74 -6.36 -5.05
CA VAL A 37 11.47 -6.71 -6.44
C VAL A 37 11.89 -8.17 -6.62
N PRO A 38 11.04 -9.07 -7.15
CA PRO A 38 11.50 -10.44 -7.44
C PRO A 38 12.59 -10.37 -8.51
N GLU A 39 13.75 -10.88 -8.17
CA GLU A 39 14.90 -11.09 -9.05
C GLU A 39 14.51 -12.14 -10.09
N LEU A 40 14.22 -11.67 -11.31
CA LEU A 40 14.08 -12.54 -12.47
C LEU A 40 15.46 -13.08 -12.82
N ALA A 41 15.70 -14.33 -12.46
CA ALA A 41 16.89 -15.08 -12.87
C ALA A 41 16.96 -15.09 -14.41
N MET A 42 17.92 -14.38 -14.96
CA MET A 42 18.30 -14.50 -16.37
C MET A 42 19.14 -15.76 -16.52
N GLU A 43 18.58 -16.79 -17.16
CA GLU A 43 19.33 -17.92 -17.66
C GLU A 43 20.25 -17.46 -18.78
N PRO A 44 21.53 -17.90 -18.79
CA PRO A 44 22.45 -17.53 -19.86
C PRO A 44 22.12 -18.34 -21.13
N GLY A 45 21.61 -17.64 -22.15
CA GLY A 45 21.34 -18.21 -23.47
C GLY A 45 22.61 -18.76 -24.14
N ALA A 46 22.50 -19.97 -24.69
CA ALA A 46 23.51 -20.72 -25.37
C ALA A 46 24.10 -19.97 -26.58
N ALA A 47 25.40 -19.89 -26.62
CA ALA A 47 26.17 -19.34 -27.73
C ALA A 47 26.11 -20.29 -28.96
N VAL A 48 25.72 -19.75 -30.10
CA VAL A 48 25.85 -20.39 -31.42
C VAL A 48 27.19 -19.94 -32.02
N PRO A 49 28.06 -20.84 -32.47
CA PRO A 49 29.35 -20.47 -33.07
C PRO A 49 29.17 -20.11 -34.54
N LEU A 50 29.43 -18.87 -34.91
CA LEU A 50 29.67 -18.45 -36.29
C LEU A 50 31.16 -18.45 -36.58
N SER A 51 31.57 -19.31 -37.50
CA SER A 51 32.91 -19.38 -38.05
C SER A 51 33.27 -18.11 -38.82
N ALA A 52 34.27 -17.38 -38.35
CA ALA A 52 34.86 -16.26 -39.05
C ALA A 52 36.19 -16.64 -39.63
N LYS A 53 36.41 -16.30 -40.90
CA LYS A 53 37.71 -16.31 -41.55
C LYS A 53 38.47 -15.08 -41.08
N GLU A 54 39.69 -15.32 -40.63
CA GLU A 54 40.67 -14.30 -40.29
C GLU A 54 41.31 -13.73 -41.55
N ASP A 55 41.46 -12.39 -41.60
CA ASP A 55 42.54 -11.72 -42.32
C ASP A 55 43.24 -10.76 -41.35
N PRO A 56 44.58 -10.78 -41.29
CA PRO A 56 45.35 -10.02 -40.33
C PRO A 56 45.83 -8.70 -40.92
N ASP A 57 45.84 -7.72 -40.07
CA ASP A 57 46.66 -6.51 -40.11
C ASP A 57 45.91 -5.21 -40.28
N THR A 58 45.58 -4.62 -39.12
CA THR A 58 45.85 -3.19 -38.89
C THR A 58 45.77 -2.92 -37.37
N ARG A 59 46.95 -2.91 -36.73
CA ARG A 59 47.10 -2.31 -35.39
C ARG A 59 46.86 -0.81 -35.49
N GLY A 60 45.70 -0.39 -35.01
CA GLY A 60 45.36 0.99 -34.75
C GLY A 60 44.80 1.05 -33.34
N ASP A 61 45.65 1.36 -32.38
CA ASP A 61 45.30 1.78 -31.03
C ASP A 61 44.33 2.96 -31.12
N ALA A 62 43.07 2.74 -30.79
CA ALA A 62 42.09 3.78 -30.54
C ALA A 62 40.94 3.24 -29.65
N THR A 63 41.26 2.93 -28.39
CA THR A 63 40.29 3.03 -27.33
C THR A 63 39.97 4.49 -27.04
N ALA A 64 39.55 5.24 -28.07
CA ALA A 64 38.92 6.52 -27.88
C ALA A 64 37.57 6.24 -27.27
N ASP A 65 37.42 6.61 -26.01
CA ASP A 65 36.15 6.77 -25.27
C ASP A 65 35.18 7.57 -26.19
N ARG A 66 34.44 6.84 -27.05
CA ARG A 66 33.45 7.45 -27.96
C ARG A 66 32.24 7.79 -27.13
N ARG A 67 32.32 8.93 -26.44
CA ARG A 67 31.15 9.53 -25.82
C ARG A 67 30.11 9.80 -26.89
N GLN A 68 28.87 9.30 -26.67
CA GLN A 68 27.78 9.60 -27.55
C GLN A 68 27.38 11.09 -27.39
N GLU A 69 27.47 11.85 -28.50
CA GLU A 69 27.03 13.23 -28.53
C GLU A 69 25.52 13.30 -28.78
N PHE A 70 24.85 14.21 -28.10
CA PHE A 70 23.41 14.41 -28.23
C PHE A 70 23.11 15.81 -28.79
N PRO A 71 22.17 15.93 -29.72
CA PRO A 71 21.68 17.24 -30.16
C PRO A 71 20.95 17.96 -29.02
N GLU A 72 20.77 19.28 -29.17
CA GLU A 72 20.02 20.07 -28.19
C GLU A 72 18.54 19.67 -28.10
N VAL A 73 17.95 19.34 -29.24
CA VAL A 73 16.57 18.82 -29.34
C VAL A 73 16.63 17.32 -29.56
N ILE A 74 16.04 16.60 -28.61
CA ILE A 74 16.01 15.14 -28.57
C ILE A 74 14.67 14.62 -29.06
N SER A 75 14.70 13.75 -30.07
CA SER A 75 13.55 12.95 -30.49
C SER A 75 13.60 11.58 -29.82
N LEU A 76 12.53 11.21 -29.13
CA LEU A 76 12.39 9.98 -28.36
C LEU A 76 11.32 9.08 -28.95
N ASN A 77 11.57 7.79 -28.89
CA ASN A 77 10.59 6.73 -29.05
C ASN A 77 10.55 5.92 -27.75
N VAL A 78 9.49 6.10 -26.95
CA VAL A 78 9.28 5.39 -25.70
C VAL A 78 8.18 4.34 -25.92
N GLY A 79 8.61 3.09 -26.14
CA GLY A 79 7.71 1.96 -26.39
C GLY A 79 6.72 2.19 -27.54
N GLY A 80 7.16 2.88 -28.60
CA GLY A 80 6.31 3.21 -29.75
C GLY A 80 5.61 4.57 -29.65
N THR A 81 5.61 5.23 -28.50
CA THR A 81 5.08 6.59 -28.35
C THR A 81 6.21 7.61 -28.56
N HIS A 82 5.95 8.63 -29.40
CA HIS A 82 6.96 9.58 -29.81
C HIS A 82 6.89 10.87 -29.01
N PHE A 83 8.05 11.36 -28.57
CA PHE A 83 8.18 12.61 -27.83
C PHE A 83 9.35 13.44 -28.40
N THR A 84 9.25 14.74 -28.22
CA THR A 84 10.33 15.68 -28.51
C THR A 84 10.55 16.58 -27.32
N THR A 85 11.81 16.73 -26.90
CA THR A 85 12.16 17.56 -25.75
C THR A 85 13.59 18.10 -25.87
N CYS A 86 14.00 19.00 -25.00
CA CYS A 86 15.37 19.47 -24.97
C CYS A 86 16.25 18.52 -24.12
N LEU A 87 17.53 18.43 -24.51
CA LEU A 87 18.53 17.68 -23.73
C LEU A 87 18.60 18.20 -22.29
N SER A 88 18.54 19.52 -22.09
CA SER A 88 18.52 20.15 -20.76
C SER A 88 17.34 19.70 -19.91
N THR A 89 16.16 19.43 -20.49
CA THR A 89 15.01 18.90 -19.79
C THR A 89 15.27 17.49 -19.24
N LEU A 90 15.87 16.61 -20.04
CA LEU A 90 16.19 15.25 -19.63
C LEU A 90 17.30 15.19 -18.56
N ARG A 91 18.16 16.20 -18.53
CA ARG A 91 19.28 16.34 -17.57
C ARG A 91 18.95 17.28 -16.39
N ARG A 92 17.71 17.71 -16.26
CA ARG A 92 17.33 18.69 -15.22
C ARG A 92 17.71 18.27 -13.81
N PHE A 93 17.62 16.98 -13.51
CA PHE A 93 18.02 16.38 -12.24
C PHE A 93 19.12 15.37 -12.51
N GLU A 94 20.31 15.66 -12.02
CA GLU A 94 21.55 14.92 -12.36
C GLU A 94 21.54 13.46 -11.88
N ASP A 95 20.86 13.18 -10.76
CA ASP A 95 20.80 11.86 -10.14
C ASP A 95 19.71 10.95 -10.74
N THR A 96 19.12 11.33 -11.88
CA THR A 96 18.08 10.55 -12.53
C THR A 96 18.65 9.59 -13.58
N MET A 97 17.90 8.51 -13.82
CA MET A 97 18.22 7.57 -14.89
C MET A 97 18.25 8.27 -16.27
N LEU A 98 17.34 9.22 -16.51
CA LEU A 98 17.32 9.99 -17.76
C LEU A 98 18.59 10.82 -17.93
N ALA A 99 19.05 11.50 -16.89
CA ALA A 99 20.31 12.23 -16.93
C ALA A 99 21.51 11.32 -17.19
N ALA A 100 21.53 10.13 -16.60
CA ALA A 100 22.57 9.13 -16.83
C ALA A 100 22.55 8.60 -18.27
N MET A 101 21.38 8.25 -18.81
CA MET A 101 21.18 7.79 -20.18
C MET A 101 21.71 8.82 -21.20
N PHE A 102 21.38 10.08 -21.02
CA PHE A 102 21.75 11.16 -21.92
C PHE A 102 23.08 11.85 -21.53
N SER A 103 23.87 11.27 -20.63
CA SER A 103 25.19 11.82 -20.24
C SER A 103 26.28 11.69 -21.29
N GLY A 104 26.09 10.81 -22.28
CA GLY A 104 27.11 10.43 -23.26
C GLY A 104 27.99 9.25 -22.82
N ARG A 105 27.85 8.79 -21.58
CA ARG A 105 28.64 7.65 -21.05
C ARG A 105 28.08 6.28 -21.49
N HIS A 106 26.80 6.24 -21.85
CA HIS A 106 26.12 5.01 -22.27
C HIS A 106 25.63 5.16 -23.70
N TYR A 107 25.68 4.08 -24.45
CA TYR A 107 25.13 4.05 -25.80
C TYR A 107 23.62 3.84 -25.71
N LEU A 108 22.86 4.76 -26.33
CA LEU A 108 21.41 4.64 -26.50
C LEU A 108 21.11 4.21 -27.94
N PRO A 109 20.34 3.14 -28.13
CA PRO A 109 19.93 2.70 -29.45
C PRO A 109 19.01 3.74 -30.10
N LEU A 110 19.06 3.78 -31.43
CA LEU A 110 18.14 4.57 -32.25
C LEU A 110 17.15 3.63 -32.94
N ASP A 111 15.93 4.10 -33.13
CA ASP A 111 14.96 3.43 -33.99
C ASP A 111 15.25 3.70 -35.50
N ALA A 112 14.43 3.13 -36.39
CA ALA A 112 14.62 3.24 -37.83
C ALA A 112 14.54 4.69 -38.35
N GLU A 113 13.88 5.58 -37.62
CA GLU A 113 13.73 7.00 -37.93
C GLU A 113 14.74 7.90 -37.20
N GLY A 114 15.70 7.30 -36.49
CA GLY A 114 16.77 8.05 -35.81
C GLY A 114 16.36 8.66 -34.47
N ARG A 115 15.28 8.20 -33.84
CA ARG A 115 14.88 8.61 -32.51
C ARG A 115 15.53 7.73 -31.45
N PHE A 116 15.91 8.30 -30.31
CA PHE A 116 16.45 7.52 -29.21
C PHE A 116 15.36 6.64 -28.62
N PHE A 117 15.61 5.33 -28.57
CA PHE A 117 14.65 4.32 -28.13
C PHE A 117 14.80 4.03 -26.64
N ILE A 118 13.66 4.06 -25.92
CA ILE A 118 13.54 3.66 -24.53
C ILE A 118 12.48 2.55 -24.46
N ASP A 119 12.89 1.37 -23.98
CA ASP A 119 12.01 0.20 -23.85
C ASP A 119 11.14 0.31 -22.59
N ARG A 120 10.16 1.21 -22.64
CA ARG A 120 9.17 1.43 -21.57
C ARG A 120 7.81 1.84 -22.18
N ASP A 121 6.74 1.64 -21.41
CA ASP A 121 5.42 2.13 -21.81
C ASP A 121 5.41 3.66 -21.85
N GLY A 122 5.17 4.22 -23.04
CA GLY A 122 5.13 5.67 -23.26
C GLY A 122 3.87 6.37 -22.72
N THR A 123 2.85 5.63 -22.26
CA THR A 123 1.53 6.19 -21.89
C THR A 123 1.63 7.32 -20.85
N TYR A 124 2.53 7.19 -19.89
CA TYR A 124 2.70 8.15 -18.78
C TYR A 124 3.97 9.00 -18.91
N PHE A 125 4.77 8.78 -19.94
CA PHE A 125 6.01 9.53 -20.14
C PHE A 125 5.79 11.02 -20.41
N GLY A 126 4.64 11.38 -20.96
CA GLY A 126 4.21 12.78 -21.12
C GLY A 126 4.11 13.54 -19.80
N ASP A 127 3.59 12.88 -18.75
CA ASP A 127 3.52 13.47 -17.40
C ASP A 127 4.92 13.63 -16.80
N ILE A 128 5.81 12.65 -17.01
CA ILE A 128 7.22 12.76 -16.63
C ILE A 128 7.87 14.00 -17.28
N LEU A 129 7.68 14.18 -18.60
CA LEU A 129 8.22 15.34 -19.30
C LEU A 129 7.62 16.66 -18.82
N ASN A 130 6.32 16.72 -18.52
CA ASN A 130 5.67 17.93 -17.99
C ASN A 130 6.24 18.31 -16.64
N PHE A 131 6.45 17.32 -15.76
CA PHE A 131 7.14 17.57 -14.50
C PHE A 131 8.60 18.05 -14.71
N LEU A 132 9.34 17.43 -15.61
CA LEU A 132 10.71 17.85 -15.91
C LEU A 132 10.76 19.26 -16.53
N ARG A 133 9.75 19.71 -17.26
CA ARG A 133 9.68 21.03 -17.88
C ARG A 133 9.28 22.12 -16.90
N SER A 134 8.19 21.89 -16.16
CA SER A 134 7.48 22.93 -15.40
C SER A 134 7.21 22.57 -13.94
N GLY A 135 7.47 21.33 -13.51
CA GLY A 135 7.09 20.87 -12.19
C GLY A 135 5.60 20.51 -12.06
N GLU A 136 4.90 20.38 -13.20
CA GLU A 136 3.48 20.04 -13.23
C GLU A 136 3.27 18.60 -12.77
N LEU A 137 2.34 18.40 -11.81
CA LEU A 137 1.97 17.08 -11.32
C LEU A 137 0.86 16.46 -12.16
N PRO A 138 0.80 15.12 -12.26
CA PRO A 138 -0.22 14.42 -13.03
C PRO A 138 -1.61 14.57 -12.40
N GLN A 139 -2.65 14.32 -13.19
CA GLN A 139 -4.01 14.23 -12.71
C GLN A 139 -4.17 13.08 -11.71
N ARG A 140 -5.13 13.19 -10.79
CA ARG A 140 -5.31 12.28 -9.64
C ARG A 140 -5.42 10.80 -10.03
N ASP A 141 -6.10 10.49 -11.10
CA ASP A 141 -6.30 9.14 -11.64
C ASP A 141 -5.01 8.52 -12.22
N ARG A 142 -4.03 9.36 -12.60
CA ARG A 142 -2.75 8.95 -13.18
C ARG A 142 -1.60 8.85 -12.16
N VAL A 143 -1.79 9.40 -10.96
CA VAL A 143 -0.74 9.51 -9.92
C VAL A 143 -0.03 8.18 -9.65
N LEU A 144 -0.76 7.10 -9.45
CA LEU A 144 -0.18 5.79 -9.13
C LEU A 144 0.66 5.21 -10.28
N ALA A 145 0.23 5.44 -11.52
CA ALA A 145 0.96 4.97 -12.70
C ALA A 145 2.21 5.82 -12.93
N VAL A 146 2.08 7.15 -12.85
CA VAL A 146 3.22 8.08 -12.97
C VAL A 146 4.24 7.85 -11.84
N TYR A 147 3.79 7.52 -10.63
CA TYR A 147 4.69 7.19 -9.52
C TYR A 147 5.59 5.99 -9.84
N ARG A 148 5.05 4.92 -10.46
CA ARG A 148 5.83 3.77 -10.90
C ARG A 148 6.85 4.12 -11.97
N GLU A 149 6.50 4.98 -12.92
CA GLU A 149 7.44 5.48 -13.92
C GLU A 149 8.51 6.39 -13.29
N ALA A 150 8.11 7.27 -12.36
CA ALA A 150 9.05 8.12 -11.62
C ALA A 150 10.06 7.30 -10.80
N GLN A 151 9.64 6.16 -10.23
CA GLN A 151 10.53 5.20 -9.56
C GLN A 151 11.53 4.59 -10.55
N TYR A 152 11.06 4.17 -11.73
CA TYR A 152 11.93 3.59 -12.76
C TYR A 152 12.99 4.59 -13.24
N TYR A 153 12.59 5.83 -13.49
CA TYR A 153 13.51 6.89 -13.91
C TYR A 153 14.29 7.54 -12.76
N ALA A 154 14.06 7.11 -11.53
CA ALA A 154 14.68 7.62 -10.30
C ALA A 154 14.55 9.15 -10.13
N ILE A 155 13.36 9.70 -10.40
CA ILE A 155 13.10 11.14 -10.30
C ILE A 155 12.66 11.48 -8.87
N GLY A 156 13.62 11.63 -7.95
CA GLY A 156 13.39 11.90 -6.52
C GLY A 156 12.41 13.04 -6.26
N PRO A 157 12.60 14.26 -6.82
CA PRO A 157 11.69 15.38 -6.59
C PRO A 157 10.24 15.12 -7.02
N LEU A 158 10.02 14.30 -8.06
CA LEU A 158 8.68 13.90 -8.47
C LEU A 158 8.09 12.88 -7.49
N LEU A 159 8.89 11.91 -7.04
CA LEU A 159 8.47 10.93 -6.05
C LEU A 159 8.02 11.61 -4.77
N ASP A 160 8.82 12.53 -4.23
CA ASP A 160 8.51 13.28 -3.00
C ASP A 160 7.19 14.05 -3.15
N SER A 161 7.02 14.76 -4.28
CA SER A 161 5.81 15.52 -4.56
C SER A 161 4.56 14.64 -4.70
N LEU A 162 4.69 13.46 -5.34
CA LEU A 162 3.58 12.52 -5.52
C LEU A 162 3.21 11.83 -4.22
N GLU A 163 4.18 11.54 -3.34
CA GLU A 163 3.96 10.89 -2.04
C GLU A 163 3.07 11.70 -1.09
N GLU A 164 3.05 13.02 -1.25
CA GLU A 164 2.16 13.92 -0.51
C GLU A 164 0.74 13.96 -1.09
N THR A 165 0.52 13.36 -2.27
CA THR A 165 -0.81 13.36 -2.89
C THR A 165 -1.74 12.36 -2.24
N GLN A 166 -3.05 12.68 -2.24
CA GLN A 166 -4.08 11.87 -1.59
C GLN A 166 -4.12 10.39 -2.02
N PRO A 167 -3.97 10.01 -3.31
CA PRO A 167 -3.94 8.61 -3.71
C PRO A 167 -2.83 7.79 -3.04
N LEU A 168 -1.61 8.34 -2.94
CA LEU A 168 -0.47 7.65 -2.34
C LEU A 168 -0.50 7.71 -0.81
N THR A 169 -0.86 8.86 -0.24
CA THR A 169 -1.05 8.99 1.22
C THR A 169 -2.13 8.03 1.70
N GLY A 170 -3.27 7.95 1.01
CA GLY A 170 -4.35 7.03 1.33
C GLY A 170 -3.92 5.57 1.27
N GLU A 171 -3.17 5.18 0.25
CA GLU A 171 -2.65 3.82 0.14
C GLU A 171 -1.60 3.50 1.21
N LYS A 172 -0.73 4.43 1.58
CA LYS A 172 0.20 4.27 2.72
C LYS A 172 -0.54 4.02 4.03
N VAL A 173 -1.59 4.82 4.32
CA VAL A 173 -2.44 4.65 5.50
C VAL A 173 -3.13 3.29 5.48
N ARG A 174 -3.68 2.90 4.33
CA ARG A 174 -4.31 1.59 4.15
C ARG A 174 -3.33 0.44 4.39
N GLN A 175 -2.12 0.51 3.84
CA GLN A 175 -1.10 -0.53 4.04
C GLN A 175 -0.66 -0.61 5.50
N ALA A 176 -0.48 0.53 6.18
CA ALA A 176 -0.18 0.56 7.61
C ALA A 176 -1.29 -0.10 8.44
N PHE A 177 -2.56 0.19 8.13
CA PHE A 177 -3.71 -0.45 8.75
C PHE A 177 -3.72 -1.96 8.53
N LEU A 178 -3.54 -2.42 7.28
CA LEU A 178 -3.50 -3.85 6.95
C LEU A 178 -2.34 -4.57 7.62
N GLY A 179 -1.22 -3.88 7.87
CA GLY A 179 -0.07 -4.40 8.62
C GLY A 179 -0.39 -4.71 10.09
N LEU A 180 -1.42 -4.10 10.66
CA LEU A 180 -1.89 -4.39 12.02
C LEU A 180 -2.78 -5.64 12.09
N LEU A 181 -3.20 -6.18 10.94
CA LEU A 181 -4.14 -7.30 10.88
C LEU A 181 -3.39 -8.62 10.65
N PRO A 182 -3.34 -9.51 11.64
CA PRO A 182 -2.68 -10.80 11.47
C PRO A 182 -3.42 -11.64 10.41
N TYR A 183 -2.63 -12.25 9.53
CA TYR A 183 -3.14 -13.18 8.50
C TYR A 183 -4.17 -12.58 7.52
N TYR A 184 -4.14 -11.26 7.30
CA TYR A 184 -5.11 -10.61 6.40
C TYR A 184 -5.07 -11.20 4.99
N LYS A 185 -3.88 -11.34 4.41
CA LYS A 185 -3.69 -11.83 3.03
C LYS A 185 -4.12 -13.29 2.89
N GLU A 186 -3.80 -14.12 3.88
CA GLU A 186 -4.18 -15.52 3.95
C GLU A 186 -5.71 -15.68 4.07
N ASN A 187 -6.32 -14.89 4.93
CA ASN A 187 -7.77 -14.87 5.10
C ASN A 187 -8.49 -14.40 3.83
N LEU A 188 -7.97 -13.38 3.14
CA LEU A 188 -8.52 -12.91 1.88
C LEU A 188 -8.45 -13.99 0.79
N LYS A 189 -7.31 -14.70 0.71
CA LYS A 189 -7.14 -15.84 -0.18
C LYS A 189 -8.15 -16.95 0.12
N ARG A 190 -8.34 -17.27 1.40
CA ARG A 190 -9.30 -18.26 1.87
C ARG A 190 -10.75 -17.88 1.54
N ILE A 191 -11.11 -16.59 1.68
CA ILE A 191 -12.42 -16.08 1.26
C ILE A 191 -12.67 -16.38 -0.22
N MET A 192 -11.69 -16.08 -1.07
CA MET A 192 -11.77 -16.32 -2.53
C MET A 192 -11.92 -17.82 -2.86
N GLU A 193 -11.13 -18.67 -2.22
CA GLU A 193 -11.16 -20.12 -2.43
C GLU A 193 -12.52 -20.72 -2.04
N ILE A 194 -13.04 -20.38 -0.85
CA ILE A 194 -14.33 -20.86 -0.37
C ILE A 194 -15.45 -20.36 -1.29
N ALA A 195 -15.42 -19.06 -1.65
CA ALA A 195 -16.43 -18.48 -2.54
C ALA A 195 -16.44 -19.16 -3.89
N LYS A 196 -15.27 -19.38 -4.50
CA LYS A 196 -15.11 -20.08 -5.78
C LYS A 196 -15.64 -21.51 -5.70
N LEU A 197 -15.26 -22.27 -4.68
CA LEU A 197 -15.74 -23.66 -4.49
C LEU A 197 -17.25 -23.71 -4.33
N ARG A 198 -17.86 -22.82 -3.57
CA ARG A 198 -19.32 -22.74 -3.39
C ARG A 198 -20.04 -22.39 -4.68
N ALA A 199 -19.54 -21.38 -5.41
CA ALA A 199 -20.14 -20.98 -6.67
C ALA A 199 -20.07 -22.10 -7.71
N MET A 200 -18.93 -22.77 -7.85
CA MET A 200 -18.73 -23.89 -8.77
C MET A 200 -19.59 -25.10 -8.39
N HIS A 201 -19.62 -25.46 -7.12
CA HIS A 201 -20.42 -26.62 -6.65
C HIS A 201 -21.90 -26.39 -6.86
N ARG A 202 -22.41 -25.21 -6.57
CA ARG A 202 -23.82 -24.84 -6.74
C ARG A 202 -24.18 -24.41 -8.16
N LYS A 203 -23.19 -24.25 -9.04
CA LYS A 203 -23.33 -23.63 -10.38
C LYS A 203 -24.08 -22.29 -10.31
N ALA A 204 -23.74 -21.48 -9.30
CA ALA A 204 -24.41 -20.23 -8.99
C ALA A 204 -23.53 -19.03 -9.31
N ARG A 205 -24.17 -17.92 -9.69
CA ARG A 205 -23.53 -16.64 -9.96
C ARG A 205 -22.83 -16.04 -8.75
N PHE A 206 -23.30 -16.35 -7.56
CA PHE A 206 -22.76 -15.81 -6.32
C PHE A 206 -22.55 -16.88 -5.25
N ALA A 207 -21.71 -16.59 -4.29
CA ALA A 207 -21.53 -17.35 -3.06
C ALA A 207 -21.72 -16.45 -1.84
N LYS A 208 -22.28 -17.01 -0.77
CA LYS A 208 -22.40 -16.36 0.53
C LYS A 208 -21.42 -16.96 1.51
N LEU A 209 -20.71 -16.10 2.25
CA LEU A 209 -19.77 -16.49 3.29
C LEU A 209 -20.07 -15.72 4.57
N LYS A 210 -19.89 -16.38 5.71
CA LYS A 210 -19.96 -15.77 7.02
C LYS A 210 -18.55 -15.45 7.51
N ILE A 211 -18.33 -14.21 7.90
CA ILE A 211 -17.04 -13.72 8.41
C ILE A 211 -17.28 -13.18 9.81
N CYS A 212 -16.46 -13.62 10.76
CA CYS A 212 -16.44 -13.10 12.12
C CYS A 212 -15.27 -12.12 12.26
N VAL A 213 -15.52 -11.02 12.96
CA VAL A 213 -14.50 -10.01 13.25
C VAL A 213 -14.52 -9.71 14.75
N TYR A 214 -13.36 -9.77 15.41
CA TYR A 214 -13.27 -9.53 16.84
C TYR A 214 -11.93 -8.94 17.26
N LYS A 215 -11.95 -8.11 18.31
CA LYS A 215 -10.76 -7.46 18.85
C LYS A 215 -10.07 -8.30 19.92
N GLU A 216 -10.84 -8.97 20.74
CA GLU A 216 -10.34 -9.71 21.90
C GLU A 216 -10.93 -11.13 21.92
N ASP A 217 -10.17 -12.06 22.48
CA ASP A 217 -10.67 -13.43 22.71
C ASP A 217 -11.66 -13.51 23.87
N ALA A 218 -11.73 -12.47 24.69
CA ALA A 218 -12.59 -12.43 25.86
C ALA A 218 -14.06 -12.24 25.48
N PRO A 219 -14.97 -13.01 26.09
CA PRO A 219 -16.40 -12.78 25.95
C PRO A 219 -16.82 -11.48 26.62
N VAL A 220 -17.77 -10.77 26.02
CA VAL A 220 -18.39 -9.59 26.62
C VAL A 220 -19.61 -10.01 27.40
N THR A 221 -19.71 -9.59 28.67
CA THR A 221 -20.95 -9.80 29.45
C THR A 221 -21.95 -8.68 29.13
N PRO A 222 -23.24 -8.98 29.00
CA PRO A 222 -24.24 -7.94 28.82
C PRO A 222 -24.43 -7.04 30.07
N TYR A 223 -23.76 -7.38 31.17
CA TYR A 223 -23.90 -6.68 32.46
C TYR A 223 -22.63 -5.94 32.92
N GLU A 224 -21.60 -5.85 32.13
CA GLU A 224 -20.47 -4.97 32.44
C GLU A 224 -20.91 -3.51 32.30
N ARG A 225 -21.62 -3.03 33.32
CA ARG A 225 -21.58 -1.61 33.63
C ARG A 225 -20.18 -1.29 34.13
N PRO A 226 -19.53 -0.23 33.66
CA PRO A 226 -18.23 0.23 34.14
C PRO A 226 -18.37 0.88 35.54
N LEU A 227 -18.95 0.19 36.52
CA LEU A 227 -19.25 0.75 37.84
C LEU A 227 -18.28 0.32 38.92
N PHE A 228 -17.41 -0.63 38.64
CA PHE A 228 -16.38 -1.04 39.59
C PHE A 228 -15.06 -1.04 38.87
N GLY A 229 -14.16 -0.17 39.33
CA GLY A 229 -12.80 -0.08 38.81
C GLY A 229 -12.18 -1.47 38.68
N THR A 230 -11.60 -1.68 37.53
CA THR A 230 -10.65 -2.71 37.19
C THR A 230 -10.57 -3.87 38.18
N LEU A 231 -11.48 -4.81 38.09
CA LEU A 231 -11.15 -6.17 38.46
C LEU A 231 -10.17 -6.67 37.40
N HIS A 232 -8.89 -6.44 37.65
CA HIS A 232 -7.82 -7.22 37.04
C HIS A 232 -8.00 -8.65 37.55
N LEU A 233 -8.82 -9.43 36.86
CA LEU A 233 -8.75 -10.85 36.92
C LEU A 233 -7.41 -11.23 36.31
N ASP A 234 -6.41 -11.51 37.18
CA ASP A 234 -5.22 -12.21 36.75
C ASP A 234 -5.68 -13.56 36.21
N ARG A 235 -5.88 -13.60 34.90
CA ARG A 235 -6.32 -14.80 34.19
C ARG A 235 -5.22 -15.85 34.30
N SER A 236 -5.43 -16.85 35.13
CA SER A 236 -4.61 -18.05 35.07
C SER A 236 -4.75 -18.68 33.67
N GLU A 237 -3.66 -19.24 33.12
CA GLU A 237 -3.67 -19.90 31.80
C GLU A 237 -4.77 -20.96 31.65
N GLY A 238 -5.26 -21.51 32.78
CA GLY A 238 -6.35 -22.46 32.81
C GLY A 238 -7.72 -21.86 32.47
N GLU A 239 -7.99 -20.62 32.89
CA GLU A 239 -9.27 -19.94 32.62
C GLU A 239 -9.35 -19.44 31.17
N ALA A 240 -8.23 -19.04 30.58
CA ALA A 240 -8.20 -18.64 29.16
C ALA A 240 -8.64 -19.78 28.22
N LYS A 241 -8.42 -21.03 28.60
CA LYS A 241 -8.86 -22.21 27.83
C LYS A 241 -10.38 -22.43 27.88
N LEU A 242 -11.04 -22.02 28.98
CA LEU A 242 -12.48 -22.21 29.17
C LEU A 242 -13.32 -21.28 28.27
N PHE A 243 -12.74 -20.14 27.82
CA PHE A 243 -13.42 -19.17 26.94
C PHE A 243 -13.10 -19.38 25.46
N LYS A 244 -12.28 -20.39 25.11
CA LYS A 244 -11.98 -20.66 23.69
C LYS A 244 -13.24 -21.14 22.98
N HIS A 245 -13.70 -20.30 22.07
CA HIS A 245 -14.81 -20.61 21.20
C HIS A 245 -14.49 -20.21 19.77
N GLN A 246 -14.70 -21.13 18.85
CA GLN A 246 -14.67 -20.85 17.42
C GLN A 246 -16.11 -20.65 16.94
N CYS A 247 -16.42 -19.45 16.44
CA CYS A 247 -17.72 -19.17 15.85
C CYS A 247 -17.94 -20.05 14.60
N GLU A 248 -19.19 -20.40 14.32
CA GLU A 248 -19.59 -21.15 13.12
C GLU A 248 -19.60 -20.22 11.90
N VAL A 249 -18.40 -19.88 11.46
CA VAL A 249 -18.16 -18.97 10.32
C VAL A 249 -17.10 -19.58 9.39
N ASP A 250 -17.03 -19.04 8.18
CA ASP A 250 -16.10 -19.51 7.16
C ASP A 250 -14.68 -18.98 7.39
N VAL A 251 -14.58 -17.71 7.79
CA VAL A 251 -13.31 -17.04 8.06
C VAL A 251 -13.46 -16.14 9.29
N SER A 252 -12.42 -16.10 10.11
CA SER A 252 -12.34 -15.24 11.29
C SER A 252 -11.17 -14.27 11.17
N PHE A 253 -11.41 -12.99 11.46
CA PHE A 253 -10.40 -11.96 11.60
C PHE A 253 -10.31 -11.56 13.08
N GLY A 254 -9.18 -11.81 13.67
CA GLY A 254 -8.90 -11.50 15.06
C GLY A 254 -8.14 -12.62 15.79
N PRO A 255 -7.74 -12.39 17.05
CA PRO A 255 -7.85 -11.10 17.75
C PRO A 255 -6.94 -10.03 17.15
N TRP A 256 -7.35 -8.78 17.20
CA TRP A 256 -6.56 -7.67 16.71
C TRP A 256 -6.49 -6.51 17.71
N GLU A 257 -5.33 -5.94 17.89
CA GLU A 257 -5.12 -4.75 18.70
C GLU A 257 -5.18 -3.48 17.84
N GLY A 258 -5.66 -2.39 18.42
CA GLY A 258 -5.50 -1.06 17.85
C GLY A 258 -6.40 -0.67 16.68
N VAL A 259 -7.31 -1.49 16.24
CA VAL A 259 -8.23 -1.11 15.17
C VAL A 259 -9.44 -0.38 15.72
N ALA A 260 -9.65 0.86 15.27
CA ALA A 260 -10.73 1.70 15.73
C ALA A 260 -12.09 1.20 15.23
N ASP A 261 -12.18 0.78 13.98
CA ASP A 261 -13.45 0.44 13.34
C ASP A 261 -13.35 -0.85 12.49
N VAL A 262 -14.35 -1.70 12.66
CA VAL A 262 -14.50 -2.91 11.86
C VAL A 262 -14.85 -2.58 10.39
N TYR A 263 -15.50 -1.46 10.15
CA TYR A 263 -15.88 -1.04 8.80
C TYR A 263 -14.69 -0.77 7.89
N ASP A 264 -13.56 -0.32 8.44
CA ASP A 264 -12.32 -0.16 7.69
C ASP A 264 -11.80 -1.49 7.15
N LEU A 265 -11.85 -2.56 7.97
CA LEU A 265 -11.52 -3.92 7.51
C LEU A 265 -12.47 -4.40 6.42
N LEU A 266 -13.79 -4.23 6.63
CA LEU A 266 -14.79 -4.66 5.66
C LEU A 266 -14.62 -3.93 4.33
N HIS A 267 -14.31 -2.63 4.39
CA HIS A 267 -14.01 -1.83 3.22
C HIS A 267 -12.74 -2.32 2.49
N CYS A 268 -11.66 -2.61 3.22
CA CYS A 268 -10.45 -3.18 2.64
C CYS A 268 -10.72 -4.51 1.94
N ILE A 269 -11.49 -5.41 2.56
CA ILE A 269 -11.84 -6.71 1.95
C ILE A 269 -12.61 -6.51 0.65
N VAL A 270 -13.64 -5.64 0.63
CA VAL A 270 -14.42 -5.36 -0.57
C VAL A 270 -13.56 -4.76 -1.68
N SER A 271 -12.71 -3.79 -1.34
CA SER A 271 -11.80 -3.14 -2.29
C SER A 271 -10.79 -4.12 -2.89
N ASP A 272 -10.16 -4.95 -2.05
CA ASP A 272 -9.19 -5.96 -2.52
C ASP A 272 -9.82 -7.05 -3.38
N LEU A 273 -11.10 -7.38 -3.14
CA LEU A 273 -11.85 -8.30 -4.00
C LEU A 273 -12.19 -7.62 -5.34
N ALA A 274 -12.56 -6.34 -5.31
CA ALA A 274 -12.83 -5.57 -6.53
C ALA A 274 -11.59 -5.41 -7.41
N GLU A 275 -10.41 -5.16 -6.83
CA GLU A 275 -9.13 -5.13 -7.56
C GLU A 275 -8.82 -6.47 -8.26
N ARG A 276 -9.33 -7.57 -7.74
CA ARG A 276 -9.21 -8.91 -8.34
C ARG A 276 -10.33 -9.23 -9.33
N GLY A 277 -11.16 -8.24 -9.68
CA GLY A 277 -12.26 -8.37 -10.61
C GLY A 277 -13.50 -9.08 -10.05
N VAL A 278 -13.65 -9.14 -8.72
CA VAL A 278 -14.73 -9.83 -8.04
C VAL A 278 -15.59 -8.83 -7.26
N ALA A 279 -16.88 -8.75 -7.59
CA ALA A 279 -17.82 -7.90 -6.86
C ALA A 279 -18.22 -8.54 -5.52
N ALA A 280 -18.14 -7.78 -4.44
CA ALA A 280 -18.54 -8.22 -3.12
C ALA A 280 -19.44 -7.19 -2.42
N GLU A 281 -20.52 -7.67 -1.83
CA GLU A 281 -21.42 -6.92 -0.96
C GLU A 281 -21.30 -7.50 0.45
N GLN A 282 -21.37 -6.68 1.48
CA GLN A 282 -21.33 -7.14 2.86
C GLN A 282 -22.47 -6.55 3.69
N GLN A 283 -22.95 -7.33 4.66
CA GLN A 283 -23.93 -6.88 5.63
C GLN A 283 -23.70 -7.55 6.99
N CYS A 284 -23.96 -6.81 8.07
CA CYS A 284 -23.99 -7.40 9.40
C CYS A 284 -25.27 -8.24 9.52
N ILE A 285 -25.11 -9.53 9.89
CA ILE A 285 -26.26 -10.44 10.11
C ILE A 285 -26.53 -10.70 11.58
N GLY A 286 -25.78 -10.07 12.48
CA GLY A 286 -25.95 -10.20 13.92
C GLY A 286 -24.64 -10.52 14.64
N VAL A 287 -24.78 -11.13 15.80
CA VAL A 287 -23.64 -11.53 16.65
C VAL A 287 -23.74 -13.02 16.96
N CYS A 288 -22.59 -13.63 17.26
CA CYS A 288 -22.57 -14.98 17.77
C CYS A 288 -23.16 -14.99 19.20
N ASP A 289 -24.20 -15.77 19.41
CA ASP A 289 -24.93 -15.87 20.67
C ASP A 289 -24.58 -17.16 21.47
N LYS A 290 -23.47 -17.83 21.07
CA LYS A 290 -23.02 -19.05 21.73
C LYS A 290 -22.77 -18.77 23.20
N HIS A 291 -23.49 -19.52 24.05
CA HIS A 291 -23.24 -19.57 25.49
C HIS A 291 -21.90 -20.25 25.77
N LEU A 292 -21.06 -19.61 26.52
CA LEU A 292 -19.71 -20.11 26.88
C LEU A 292 -19.70 -20.69 28.28
N ILE A 293 -19.76 -19.87 29.31
CA ILE A 293 -19.72 -20.28 30.71
C ILE A 293 -20.58 -19.30 31.52
N SER A 294 -21.38 -19.82 32.45
CA SER A 294 -22.22 -19.02 33.35
C SER A 294 -23.11 -18.03 32.62
N HIS A 295 -22.82 -16.74 32.72
CA HIS A 295 -23.55 -15.68 32.05
C HIS A 295 -22.83 -15.13 30.81
N TYR A 296 -21.74 -15.76 30.39
CA TYR A 296 -20.91 -15.29 29.27
C TYR A 296 -21.37 -15.87 27.94
N TYR A 297 -21.57 -14.99 27.00
CA TYR A 297 -21.91 -15.30 25.60
C TYR A 297 -20.83 -14.76 24.67
N CYS A 298 -20.70 -15.37 23.48
CA CYS A 298 -19.75 -14.95 22.46
C CYS A 298 -20.22 -13.67 21.87
N LYS A 299 -20.43 -12.67 21.89
CA LYS A 299 -21.00 -11.47 21.24
C LYS A 299 -20.19 -10.97 20.03
N ARG A 300 -19.37 -11.84 19.40
CA ARG A 300 -18.57 -11.46 18.22
C ARG A 300 -19.49 -11.16 17.03
N PRO A 301 -19.34 -10.01 16.35
CA PRO A 301 -20.17 -9.68 15.19
C PRO A 301 -19.88 -10.61 14.01
N ILE A 302 -20.95 -10.94 13.28
CA ILE A 302 -20.90 -11.80 12.10
C ILE A 302 -21.40 -11.00 10.90
N TYR A 303 -20.60 -11.01 9.83
CA TYR A 303 -20.91 -10.36 8.57
C TYR A 303 -21.11 -11.41 7.49
N GLU A 304 -22.14 -11.25 6.68
CA GLU A 304 -22.35 -12.03 5.48
C GLU A 304 -21.76 -11.28 4.29
N PHE A 305 -20.86 -11.95 3.56
CA PHE A 305 -20.35 -11.49 2.28
C PHE A 305 -21.03 -12.23 1.17
N LYS A 306 -21.62 -11.50 0.22
CA LYS A 306 -22.15 -12.03 -1.02
C LYS A 306 -21.15 -11.69 -2.13
N ILE A 307 -20.44 -12.69 -2.61
CA ILE A 307 -19.41 -12.57 -3.64
C ILE A 307 -20.01 -13.00 -4.98
N THR A 308 -19.98 -12.10 -5.97
CA THR A 308 -20.59 -12.30 -7.28
C THR A 308 -19.52 -12.38 -8.35
N TRP A 309 -19.61 -13.39 -9.21
CA TRP A 309 -18.61 -13.68 -10.24
C TRP A 309 -18.95 -13.06 -11.60
N TRP A 310 -20.25 -12.96 -11.97
CA TRP A 310 -20.73 -12.34 -13.23
C TRP A 310 -22.11 -11.72 -13.07
#